data_df3ded99f7475aca50b754542045c2af
#
_entry.id   df3ded99f7475aca50b754542045c2af
#
_cell.length_a   1.000
_cell.length_b   1.000
_cell.length_c   1.000
_cell.angle_alpha   90.00
_cell.angle_beta   90.00
_cell.angle_gamma   90.00
#
_symmetry.space_group_name_H-M   'P 1'
#
loop_
_entity.id
_entity.type
_entity.pdbx_description
1 polymer ?
#
loop_
_entity_poly.entity_id
_entity_poly.type
_entity_poly.pdbx_seq_one_letter_code
_entity_poly.pdbx_strand_id
1 'polypeptide(L)'
;QYKDFEGHGFLSDKQLEYVANKMGWEENVQTNSVRIVIMHHHYMPTCLVEQVDVKKPSSVVYDAERLVQWLAKYDIKLLLHGHKHQSFVSKIGHFDNSIYEIDEDRMKNIYVIGMGGTGAFNCENKFSTLTFCNDHIELKFFRIYADNTETDKCVQTLRIPI
;
A
#
# COMPACT_ATOMS: atom_id res chain seq x y z
N GLN A 1 13.68 -0.19 26.09
CA GLN A 1 12.30 -0.67 26.35
C GLN A 1 11.37 0.11 25.42
N TYR A 2 10.72 -0.59 24.51
CA TYR A 2 10.08 -0.07 23.29
C TYR A 2 8.65 0.44 23.51
N LYS A 3 8.30 0.99 24.66
CA LYS A 3 6.94 1.50 24.93
C LYS A 3 6.54 2.68 24.05
N ASP A 4 7.51 3.42 23.51
CA ASP A 4 7.27 4.61 22.68
C ASP A 4 6.91 4.25 21.23
N PHE A 5 6.97 2.97 20.86
CA PHE A 5 6.67 2.46 19.51
C PHE A 5 5.40 1.59 19.45
N GLU A 6 4.62 1.56 20.52
CA GLU A 6 3.32 0.87 20.52
C GLU A 6 2.41 1.51 19.47
N GLY A 7 1.99 0.72 18.49
CA GLY A 7 1.14 1.15 17.38
C GLY A 7 1.86 1.52 16.08
N HIS A 8 3.19 1.56 16.08
CA HIS A 8 3.98 1.76 14.86
C HIS A 8 4.43 0.45 14.24
N GLY A 9 4.47 0.40 12.91
CA GLY A 9 5.12 -0.69 12.17
C GLY A 9 6.62 -0.43 12.05
N PHE A 10 7.41 -1.48 12.18
CA PHE A 10 8.85 -1.44 11.91
C PHE A 10 9.24 -2.61 11.02
N LEU A 11 9.99 -2.33 9.96
CA LEU A 11 10.47 -3.31 9.00
C LEU A 11 11.99 -3.22 8.89
N SER A 12 12.69 -4.13 9.53
CA SER A 12 14.15 -4.20 9.42
C SER A 12 14.61 -4.73 8.06
N ASP A 13 15.82 -4.35 7.63
CA ASP A 13 16.42 -4.90 6.40
C ASP A 13 16.44 -6.42 6.41
N LYS A 14 16.74 -7.03 7.57
CA LYS A 14 16.74 -8.50 7.70
C LYS A 14 15.39 -9.12 7.41
N GLN A 15 14.29 -8.48 7.82
CA GLN A 15 12.95 -8.98 7.52
C GLN A 15 12.61 -8.83 6.05
N LEU A 16 12.91 -7.68 5.45
CA LEU A 16 12.66 -7.39 4.05
C LEU A 16 13.47 -8.34 3.14
N GLU A 17 14.76 -8.49 3.39
CA GLU A 17 15.62 -9.41 2.63
C GLU A 17 15.23 -10.88 2.85
N TYR A 18 14.80 -11.25 4.05
CA TYR A 18 14.30 -12.60 4.30
C TYR A 18 13.07 -12.91 3.43
N VAL A 19 12.13 -11.94 3.29
CA VAL A 19 10.94 -12.11 2.43
C VAL A 19 11.36 -12.26 0.97
N ALA A 20 12.23 -11.38 0.46
CA ALA A 20 12.69 -11.44 -0.92
C ALA A 20 13.36 -12.78 -1.24
N ASN A 21 14.26 -13.24 -0.36
CA ASN A 21 14.92 -14.52 -0.50
C ASN A 21 13.94 -15.71 -0.48
N LYS A 22 12.96 -15.68 0.40
CA LYS A 22 11.92 -16.74 0.47
C LYS A 22 11.04 -16.79 -0.76
N MET A 23 10.79 -15.65 -1.37
CA MET A 23 10.01 -15.53 -2.61
C MET A 23 10.86 -15.79 -3.87
N GLY A 24 12.18 -15.94 -3.74
CA GLY A 24 13.10 -16.08 -4.87
C GLY A 24 13.14 -14.83 -5.75
N TRP A 25 12.96 -13.63 -5.16
CA TRP A 25 13.02 -12.39 -5.90
C TRP A 25 14.46 -11.95 -6.11
N GLU A 26 14.78 -11.57 -7.33
CA GLU A 26 16.06 -11.00 -7.69
C GLU A 26 15.98 -9.48 -7.78
N GLU A 27 17.06 -8.79 -7.41
CA GLU A 27 17.17 -7.34 -7.40
C GLU A 27 17.18 -6.78 -8.82
N ASN A 28 16.43 -5.69 -9.03
CA ASN A 28 16.43 -4.95 -10.31
C ASN A 28 16.06 -5.80 -11.54
N VAL A 29 15.39 -6.93 -11.33
CA VAL A 29 14.88 -7.78 -12.41
C VAL A 29 13.41 -7.47 -12.64
N GLN A 30 13.11 -6.97 -13.84
CA GLN A 30 11.73 -6.87 -14.31
C GLN A 30 11.18 -8.28 -14.59
N THR A 31 9.98 -8.52 -14.13
CA THR A 31 9.31 -9.81 -14.32
C THR A 31 7.95 -9.60 -15.01
N ASN A 32 7.49 -10.64 -15.72
CA ASN A 32 6.13 -10.67 -16.24
C ASN A 32 5.08 -10.95 -15.15
N SER A 33 5.51 -11.07 -13.89
CA SER A 33 4.65 -11.34 -12.75
C SER A 33 4.42 -10.06 -11.97
N VAL A 34 3.19 -9.80 -11.57
CA VAL A 34 2.87 -8.69 -10.68
C VAL A 34 3.19 -9.09 -9.24
N ARG A 35 4.18 -8.44 -8.65
CA ARG A 35 4.53 -8.60 -7.24
C ARG A 35 3.69 -7.67 -6.39
N ILE A 36 3.11 -8.21 -5.31
CA ILE A 36 2.23 -7.47 -4.41
C ILE A 36 2.75 -7.66 -2.98
N VAL A 37 2.84 -6.58 -2.23
CA VAL A 37 3.08 -6.61 -0.79
C VAL A 37 1.81 -6.25 -0.06
N ILE A 38 1.50 -7.01 0.98
CA ILE A 38 0.36 -6.76 1.86
C ILE A 38 0.90 -6.54 3.26
N MET A 39 0.50 -5.45 3.89
CA MET A 39 0.88 -5.11 5.25
C MET A 39 -0.29 -4.53 6.03
N HIS A 40 -0.17 -4.46 7.36
CA HIS A 40 -1.23 -3.90 8.20
C HIS A 40 -1.14 -2.38 8.34
N HIS A 41 0.04 -1.87 8.69
CA HIS A 41 0.24 -0.45 8.98
C HIS A 41 0.35 0.40 7.70
N HIS A 42 0.05 1.69 7.84
CA HIS A 42 0.30 2.65 6.77
C HIS A 42 1.79 2.83 6.52
N TYR A 43 2.17 3.05 5.26
CA TYR A 43 3.56 3.33 4.94
C TYR A 43 3.94 4.79 5.24
N MET A 44 2.97 5.73 5.20
CA MET A 44 3.16 7.13 5.57
C MET A 44 1.85 7.74 6.08
N PRO A 45 1.91 8.83 6.87
CA PRO A 45 0.72 9.59 7.26
C PRO A 45 0.02 10.16 6.03
N THR A 46 -1.30 10.01 5.98
CA THR A 46 -2.12 10.71 5.01
C THR A 46 -3.06 11.66 5.74
N CYS A 47 -3.24 12.88 5.25
CA CYS A 47 -4.08 13.89 5.87
C CYS A 47 -5.56 13.47 6.02
N LEU A 48 -6.01 12.49 5.26
CA LEU A 48 -7.35 11.92 5.35
C LEU A 48 -7.49 10.87 6.46
N VAL A 49 -6.37 10.33 6.93
CA VAL A 49 -6.35 9.14 7.79
C VAL A 49 -5.88 9.47 9.20
N GLU A 50 -5.07 10.49 9.36
CA GLU A 50 -4.55 10.90 10.65
C GLU A 50 -5.10 12.25 11.07
N GLN A 51 -6.12 12.22 11.91
CA GLN A 51 -6.33 13.33 12.84
C GLN A 51 -5.19 13.26 13.84
N VAL A 52 -4.43 14.35 13.95
CA VAL A 52 -3.39 14.49 14.97
C VAL A 52 -4.06 14.55 16.34
N ASP A 53 -4.44 13.40 16.85
CA ASP A 53 -4.83 13.24 18.23
C ASP A 53 -3.54 12.98 19.02
N VAL A 54 -3.12 13.98 19.77
CA VAL A 54 -1.93 13.95 20.63
C VAL A 54 -1.90 12.74 21.59
N LYS A 55 -3.04 12.08 21.77
CA LYS A 55 -3.18 10.92 22.67
C LYS A 55 -3.05 9.55 21.98
N LYS A 56 -3.01 9.51 20.66
CA LYS A 56 -2.87 8.25 19.91
C LYS A 56 -1.67 8.36 18.97
N PRO A 57 -0.65 7.50 19.13
CA PRO A 57 0.48 7.49 18.21
C PRO A 57 0.01 7.22 16.80
N SER A 58 0.66 7.84 15.83
CA SER A 58 0.40 7.56 14.43
C SER A 58 0.74 6.10 14.11
N SER A 59 -0.09 5.45 13.31
CA SER A 59 0.02 4.03 12.99
C SER A 59 0.78 3.79 11.68
N VAL A 60 1.88 4.48 11.48
CA VAL A 60 2.70 4.42 10.29
C VAL A 60 3.89 3.49 10.46
N VAL A 61 4.44 3.04 9.34
CA VAL A 61 5.73 2.35 9.32
C VAL A 61 6.82 3.39 9.56
N TYR A 62 7.64 3.16 10.58
CA TYR A 62 8.66 4.13 11.02
C TYR A 62 9.77 4.32 9.99
N ASP A 63 10.10 3.28 9.26
CA ASP A 63 11.14 3.23 8.23
C ASP A 63 10.55 3.15 6.80
N ALA A 64 9.54 3.98 6.54
CA ALA A 64 8.77 3.99 5.31
C ALA A 64 9.63 4.20 4.05
N GLU A 65 10.64 5.07 4.11
CA GLU A 65 11.54 5.29 2.97
C GLU A 65 12.31 4.02 2.61
N ARG A 66 12.81 3.29 3.60
CA ARG A 66 13.48 1.99 3.38
C ARG A 66 12.55 0.99 2.73
N LEU A 67 11.29 0.95 3.16
CA LEU A 67 10.28 0.11 2.53
C LEU A 67 10.11 0.49 1.04
N VAL A 68 9.99 1.78 0.72
CA VAL A 68 9.84 2.24 -0.67
C VAL A 68 11.05 1.86 -1.52
N GLN A 69 12.26 2.05 -1.02
CA GLN A 69 13.50 1.63 -1.70
C GLN A 69 13.50 0.12 -1.96
N TRP A 70 13.11 -0.68 -0.97
CA TRP A 70 13.02 -2.13 -1.12
C TRP A 70 11.94 -2.54 -2.14
N LEU A 71 10.75 -1.91 -2.11
CA LEU A 71 9.70 -2.16 -3.11
C LEU A 71 10.21 -1.88 -4.53
N ALA A 72 10.91 -0.76 -4.72
CA ALA A 72 11.49 -0.39 -6.00
C ALA A 72 12.60 -1.36 -6.45
N LYS A 73 13.48 -1.76 -5.52
CA LYS A 73 14.57 -2.72 -5.75
C LYS A 73 14.07 -4.05 -6.31
N TYR A 74 12.95 -4.53 -5.82
CA TYR A 74 12.35 -5.80 -6.22
C TYR A 74 11.20 -5.68 -7.23
N ASP A 75 11.06 -4.55 -7.90
CA ASP A 75 10.02 -4.27 -8.91
C ASP A 75 8.60 -4.58 -8.40
N ILE A 76 8.32 -4.18 -7.16
CA ILE A 76 7.01 -4.37 -6.53
C ILE A 76 6.15 -3.15 -6.86
N LYS A 77 5.08 -3.36 -7.61
CA LYS A 77 4.22 -2.27 -8.10
C LYS A 77 3.04 -1.97 -7.21
N LEU A 78 2.65 -2.92 -6.34
CA LEU A 78 1.49 -2.77 -5.48
C LEU A 78 1.84 -2.99 -4.01
N LEU A 79 1.44 -2.02 -3.17
CA LEU A 79 1.44 -2.11 -1.72
C LEU A 79 0.01 -1.96 -1.22
N LEU A 80 -0.55 -3.02 -0.65
CA LEU A 80 -1.88 -3.03 -0.05
C LEU A 80 -1.75 -2.91 1.47
N HIS A 81 -2.57 -2.08 2.09
CA HIS A 81 -2.58 -1.99 3.55
C HIS A 81 -3.98 -1.73 4.13
N GLY A 82 -4.12 -1.98 5.43
CA GLY A 82 -5.34 -1.83 6.20
C GLY A 82 -5.25 -0.79 7.32
N HIS A 83 -5.59 -1.19 8.53
CA HIS A 83 -5.49 -0.52 9.82
C HIS A 83 -6.48 0.63 10.06
N LYS A 84 -6.50 1.67 9.27
CA LYS A 84 -7.39 2.84 9.48
C LYS A 84 -8.77 2.68 8.82
N HIS A 85 -9.02 1.57 8.17
CA HIS A 85 -10.31 1.23 7.56
C HIS A 85 -10.79 2.25 6.51
N GLN A 86 -9.87 3.00 5.92
CA GLN A 86 -10.17 3.96 4.85
C GLN A 86 -9.63 3.48 3.51
N SER A 87 -10.44 3.66 2.48
CA SER A 87 -10.05 3.34 1.11
C SER A 87 -9.42 4.56 0.47
N PHE A 88 -8.21 4.41 -0.05
CA PHE A 88 -7.53 5.42 -0.85
C PHE A 88 -6.54 4.78 -1.80
N VAL A 89 -6.10 5.54 -2.78
CA VAL A 89 -5.00 5.17 -3.67
C VAL A 89 -4.01 6.33 -3.73
N SER A 90 -2.76 6.02 -3.56
CA SER A 90 -1.67 6.95 -3.85
C SER A 90 -0.65 6.31 -4.78
N LYS A 91 0.10 7.14 -5.50
CA LYS A 91 1.17 6.73 -6.38
C LYS A 91 2.46 7.36 -5.88
N ILE A 92 3.49 6.54 -5.70
CA ILE A 92 4.83 6.96 -5.33
C ILE A 92 5.72 6.76 -6.55
N GLY A 93 6.44 7.82 -6.94
CA GLY A 93 7.55 7.72 -7.88
C GLY A 93 8.86 7.53 -7.11
N HIS A 94 9.62 6.51 -7.43
CA HIS A 94 10.95 6.29 -6.86
C HIS A 94 12.00 6.37 -7.98
N PHE A 95 13.02 7.23 -7.76
CA PHE A 95 14.19 7.34 -8.63
C PHE A 95 15.36 6.60 -7.98
N ASP A 96 16.12 5.90 -8.78
CA ASP A 96 17.40 5.37 -8.34
C ASP A 96 18.37 6.53 -8.09
N ASN A 97 18.95 6.59 -6.88
CA ASN A 97 19.86 7.65 -6.44
C ASN A 97 21.15 7.78 -7.29
N SER A 98 21.39 6.86 -8.21
CA SER A 98 22.51 6.92 -9.16
C SER A 98 22.29 7.86 -10.35
N ILE A 99 21.12 8.49 -10.45
CA ILE A 99 20.72 9.26 -11.62
C ILE A 99 20.92 10.75 -11.35
N TYR A 100 21.86 11.38 -12.06
CA TYR A 100 22.11 12.83 -12.03
C TYR A 100 21.06 13.63 -12.83
N GLU A 101 20.34 12.97 -13.72
CA GLU A 101 19.25 13.55 -14.50
C GLU A 101 17.94 12.78 -14.20
N ILE A 102 16.88 13.54 -13.95
CA ILE A 102 15.54 12.96 -13.73
C ILE A 102 15.01 12.52 -15.09
N ASP A 103 14.99 11.23 -15.30
CA ASP A 103 14.37 10.58 -16.44
C ASP A 103 13.06 9.91 -15.96
N GLU A 104 11.93 10.48 -16.36
CA GLU A 104 10.61 9.97 -15.94
C GLU A 104 10.36 8.55 -16.42
N ASP A 105 10.97 8.12 -17.53
CA ASP A 105 10.85 6.76 -18.06
C ASP A 105 11.55 5.72 -17.17
N ARG A 106 12.48 6.17 -16.33
CA ARG A 106 13.17 5.35 -15.34
C ARG A 106 12.53 5.37 -13.95
N MET A 107 11.52 6.19 -13.76
CA MET A 107 10.81 6.25 -12.48
C MET A 107 10.02 4.99 -12.23
N LYS A 108 10.35 4.29 -11.15
CA LYS A 108 9.55 3.15 -10.68
C LYS A 108 8.31 3.65 -9.96
N ASN A 109 7.15 3.30 -10.46
CA ASN A 109 5.88 3.68 -9.89
C ASN A 109 5.36 2.58 -8.96
N ILE A 110 5.08 2.95 -7.71
CA ILE A 110 4.50 2.07 -6.71
C ILE A 110 3.12 2.61 -6.36
N TYR A 111 2.09 1.78 -6.50
CA TYR A 111 0.73 2.13 -6.11
C TYR A 111 0.45 1.62 -4.70
N VAL A 112 0.07 2.52 -3.82
CA VAL A 112 -0.28 2.22 -2.43
C VAL A 112 -1.80 2.31 -2.28
N ILE A 113 -2.39 1.22 -1.82
CA ILE A 113 -3.84 1.07 -1.77
C ILE A 113 -4.28 0.78 -0.34
N GLY A 114 -5.01 1.70 0.24
CA GLY A 114 -5.79 1.46 1.45
C GLY A 114 -7.04 0.68 1.12
N MET A 115 -7.18 -0.52 1.69
CA MET A 115 -8.23 -1.47 1.29
C MET A 115 -9.59 -1.23 1.94
N GLY A 116 -9.69 -0.29 2.89
CA GLY A 116 -10.91 -0.10 3.68
C GLY A 116 -11.07 -1.14 4.79
N GLY A 117 -12.26 -1.25 5.34
CA GLY A 117 -12.59 -2.21 6.38
C GLY A 117 -14.08 -2.55 6.38
N THR A 118 -14.40 -3.81 6.66
CA THR A 118 -15.77 -4.34 6.59
C THR A 118 -16.46 -4.49 7.95
N GLY A 119 -15.80 -4.16 9.05
CA GLY A 119 -16.32 -4.40 10.39
C GLY A 119 -15.91 -3.38 11.43
N ALA A 120 -15.48 -2.20 11.01
CA ALA A 120 -15.08 -1.16 11.95
C ALA A 120 -16.28 -0.30 12.38
N PHE A 121 -16.36 -0.01 13.69
CA PHE A 121 -17.34 0.92 14.24
C PHE A 121 -17.06 2.36 13.77
N ASN A 122 -18.10 3.11 13.45
CA ASN A 122 -18.06 4.51 13.09
C ASN A 122 -17.31 4.84 11.79
N CYS A 123 -17.13 3.90 10.89
CA CYS A 123 -16.64 4.16 9.55
C CYS A 123 -17.52 3.43 8.51
N GLU A 124 -17.44 3.92 7.27
CA GLU A 124 -18.09 3.24 6.17
C GLU A 124 -17.48 1.87 5.93
N ASN A 125 -18.29 0.83 5.97
CA ASN A 125 -17.85 -0.50 5.60
C ASN A 125 -17.57 -0.57 4.10
N LYS A 126 -16.34 -0.91 3.75
CA LYS A 126 -15.88 -0.99 2.36
C LYS A 126 -15.02 -2.22 2.14
N PHE A 127 -15.09 -2.76 0.96
CA PHE A 127 -14.11 -3.73 0.45
C PHE A 127 -13.66 -3.34 -0.94
N SER A 128 -12.58 -3.96 -1.38
CA SER A 128 -12.03 -3.69 -2.71
C SER A 128 -11.74 -5.00 -3.43
N THR A 129 -11.86 -4.97 -4.75
CA THR A 129 -11.47 -6.07 -5.62
C THR A 129 -10.38 -5.63 -6.57
N LEU A 130 -9.45 -6.54 -6.86
CA LEU A 130 -8.41 -6.39 -7.85
C LEU A 130 -8.63 -7.41 -8.95
N THR A 131 -8.83 -6.94 -10.17
CA THR A 131 -8.93 -7.81 -11.36
C THR A 131 -7.69 -7.59 -12.21
N PHE A 132 -6.92 -8.65 -12.45
CA PHE A 132 -5.71 -8.59 -13.24
C PHE A 132 -6.07 -8.79 -14.72
N CYS A 133 -5.79 -7.77 -15.53
CA CYS A 133 -5.91 -7.77 -16.99
C CYS A 133 -4.53 -7.86 -17.62
N ASN A 134 -4.44 -7.96 -18.94
CA ASN A 134 -3.15 -8.13 -19.62
C ASN A 134 -2.22 -6.90 -19.49
N ASP A 135 -2.78 -5.69 -19.44
CA ASP A 135 -2.07 -4.40 -19.50
C ASP A 135 -2.34 -3.53 -18.28
N HIS A 136 -3.27 -3.93 -17.43
CA HIS A 136 -3.62 -3.13 -16.24
C HIS A 136 -4.25 -3.99 -15.15
N ILE A 137 -4.36 -3.41 -13.96
CA ILE A 137 -5.16 -3.95 -12.85
C ILE A 137 -6.37 -3.05 -12.70
N GLU A 138 -7.56 -3.63 -12.75
CA GLU A 138 -8.79 -2.94 -12.40
C GLU A 138 -9.02 -3.05 -10.90
N LEU A 139 -9.00 -1.92 -10.20
CA LEU A 139 -9.31 -1.80 -8.77
C LEU A 139 -10.70 -1.21 -8.63
N LYS A 140 -11.59 -1.92 -7.94
CA LYS A 140 -12.94 -1.45 -7.61
C LYS A 140 -13.12 -1.37 -6.11
N PHE A 141 -13.69 -0.25 -5.65
CA PHE A 141 -14.12 -0.04 -4.27
C PHE A 141 -15.62 -0.19 -4.17
N PHE A 142 -16.06 -0.97 -3.21
CA PHE A 142 -17.46 -1.22 -2.93
C PHE A 142 -17.82 -0.74 -1.53
N ARG A 143 -19.01 -0.15 -1.40
CA ARG A 143 -19.61 0.19 -0.12
C ARG A 143 -20.59 -0.91 0.27
N ILE A 144 -20.52 -1.35 1.53
CA ILE A 144 -21.45 -2.31 2.12
C ILE A 144 -22.49 -1.53 2.91
N TYR A 145 -23.76 -1.79 2.64
CA TYR A 145 -24.89 -1.22 3.36
C TYR A 145 -25.42 -2.22 4.40
N ALA A 146 -25.61 -1.77 5.63
CA ALA A 146 -25.98 -2.63 6.75
C ALA A 146 -27.44 -3.16 6.70
N ASP A 147 -28.29 -2.50 5.93
CA ASP A 147 -29.74 -2.72 5.93
C ASP A 147 -30.25 -3.66 4.82
N ASN A 148 -29.35 -4.19 4.01
CA ASN A 148 -29.65 -5.03 2.84
C ASN A 148 -30.68 -4.43 1.86
N THR A 149 -31.03 -3.14 2.00
CA THR A 149 -32.02 -2.47 1.14
C THR A 149 -31.39 -1.97 -0.15
N GLU A 150 -30.10 -1.80 -0.17
CA GLU A 150 -29.30 -1.48 -1.35
C GLU A 150 -28.29 -2.58 -1.64
N THR A 151 -28.14 -2.94 -2.90
CA THR A 151 -27.06 -3.82 -3.34
C THR A 151 -25.73 -3.11 -3.20
N ASP A 152 -24.69 -3.84 -2.82
CA ASP A 152 -23.33 -3.32 -2.76
C ASP A 152 -23.00 -2.54 -4.06
N LYS A 153 -22.78 -1.25 -3.91
CA LYS A 153 -22.48 -0.39 -5.05
C LYS A 153 -20.99 -0.20 -5.20
N CYS A 154 -20.51 -0.41 -6.42
CA CYS A 154 -19.18 0.06 -6.79
C CYS A 154 -19.19 1.59 -6.76
N VAL A 155 -18.42 2.17 -5.82
CA VAL A 155 -18.33 3.62 -5.65
C VAL A 155 -17.20 4.25 -6.45
N GLN A 156 -16.19 3.46 -6.82
CA GLN A 156 -15.05 3.93 -7.59
C GLN A 156 -14.38 2.77 -8.33
N THR A 157 -13.98 3.03 -9.58
CA THR A 157 -13.15 2.13 -10.38
C THR A 157 -11.90 2.89 -10.83
N LEU A 158 -10.75 2.26 -10.68
CA LEU A 158 -9.44 2.78 -11.12
C LEU A 158 -8.73 1.73 -11.97
N ARG A 159 -7.96 2.18 -12.95
CA ARG A 159 -7.06 1.35 -13.74
C ARG A 159 -5.62 1.68 -13.38
N ILE A 160 -4.88 0.68 -12.98
CA ILE A 160 -3.46 0.75 -12.60
C ILE A 160 -2.67 0.06 -13.69
N PRO A 161 -1.82 0.76 -14.45
CA PRO A 161 -0.97 0.13 -15.48
C PRO A 161 0.08 -0.79 -14.84
N ILE A 162 0.39 -1.89 -15.50
CA ILE A 162 1.36 -2.88 -15.06
C ILE A 162 2.42 -3.16 -16.13
#